data_0ee4763e0db48d9d43048c7de16ac908
#
_entry.id   0ee4763e0db48d9d43048c7de16ac908
#
_cell.length_a   1.000
_cell.length_b   1.000
_cell.length_c   1.000
_cell.angle_alpha   90.00
_cell.angle_beta   90.00
_cell.angle_gamma   90.00
#
_symmetry.space_group_name_H-M   'P 1'
#
loop_
_entity.id
_entity.type
_entity.pdbx_description
1 polymer ?
#
loop_
_entity_poly.entity_id
_entity_poly.type
_entity_poly.pdbx_seq_one_letter_code
_entity_poly.pdbx_strand_id
1 'polypeptide(L)'
;MAPEQKAYIRKYIGDTENALNGESFSDSEKGFRKYLDVSSFVDFQIIQELTNNVDGYRFSTFFYKDKESKGGKLKAGPLWDFDLCYGNEDYTDFNLETDTWLYPRFTDQCGSRLHWLARLMEDLSYRSVFISRWKSLRKGAFSTDSIMHFIDNTTDYLGEAVDRNFSRWPILGKYVWPNYFIGNTHDEELDYLKDWIVARVNWMDANVMLAENVSENYNEKDILVFPNPARDYLNLYMYLTNTGRIRTEIFDLTGRKAFSSDLTPESEGYAYFSLDVSGLAGGFYVLQIYQGNVRIGRRNIIISR
;
A
#
# COMPACT_ATOMS: atom_id res chain seq x y z
N MET A 1 -27.84 2.50 -9.52
CA MET A 1 -27.44 1.09 -9.26
C MET A 1 -28.71 0.27 -9.17
N ALA A 2 -28.83 -0.81 -9.95
CA ALA A 2 -30.00 -1.69 -9.93
C ALA A 2 -30.12 -2.40 -8.55
N PRO A 3 -31.34 -2.80 -8.14
CA PRO A 3 -31.56 -3.48 -6.86
C PRO A 3 -30.69 -4.72 -6.67
N GLU A 4 -30.51 -5.49 -7.73
CA GLU A 4 -29.69 -6.73 -7.74
C GLU A 4 -28.20 -6.40 -7.52
N GLN A 5 -27.71 -5.31 -8.11
CA GLN A 5 -26.33 -4.84 -7.90
C GLN A 5 -26.13 -4.38 -6.45
N LYS A 6 -27.12 -3.70 -5.86
CA LYS A 6 -27.06 -3.31 -4.43
C LYS A 6 -27.04 -4.53 -3.53
N ALA A 7 -27.89 -5.52 -3.80
CA ALA A 7 -27.93 -6.77 -3.04
C ALA A 7 -26.60 -7.52 -3.13
N TYR A 8 -26.05 -7.62 -4.34
CA TYR A 8 -24.76 -8.27 -4.59
C TYR A 8 -23.63 -7.61 -3.81
N ILE A 9 -23.46 -6.27 -3.94
CA ILE A 9 -22.35 -5.59 -3.27
C ILE A 9 -22.51 -5.60 -1.75
N ARG A 10 -23.73 -5.45 -1.23
CA ARG A 10 -24.01 -5.57 0.21
C ARG A 10 -23.59 -6.93 0.74
N LYS A 11 -23.97 -8.01 0.02
CA LYS A 11 -23.56 -9.37 0.39
C LYS A 11 -22.03 -9.51 0.35
N TYR A 12 -21.39 -9.00 -0.70
CA TYR A 12 -19.94 -9.10 -0.85
C TYR A 12 -19.20 -8.39 0.28
N ILE A 13 -19.64 -7.19 0.65
CA ILE A 13 -19.05 -6.44 1.79
C ILE A 13 -19.29 -7.22 3.10
N GLY A 14 -20.49 -7.73 3.34
CA GLY A 14 -20.77 -8.54 4.52
C GLY A 14 -19.90 -9.81 4.59
N ASP A 15 -19.71 -10.50 3.48
CA ASP A 15 -18.83 -11.67 3.38
C ASP A 15 -17.35 -11.27 3.67
N THR A 16 -16.92 -10.08 3.17
CA THR A 16 -15.59 -9.53 3.43
C THR A 16 -15.39 -9.25 4.92
N GLU A 17 -16.36 -8.59 5.56
CA GLU A 17 -16.30 -8.29 7.00
C GLU A 17 -16.31 -9.57 7.84
N ASN A 18 -17.11 -10.55 7.46
CA ASN A 18 -17.10 -11.86 8.12
C ASN A 18 -15.74 -12.57 7.99
N ALA A 19 -15.09 -12.46 6.84
CA ALA A 19 -13.75 -13.02 6.64
C ALA A 19 -12.67 -12.27 7.44
N LEU A 20 -12.77 -10.95 7.55
CA LEU A 20 -11.86 -10.13 8.35
C LEU A 20 -12.00 -10.42 9.86
N ASN A 21 -13.24 -10.58 10.34
CA ASN A 21 -13.53 -10.76 11.77
C ASN A 21 -13.53 -12.20 12.22
N GLY A 22 -13.49 -13.16 11.29
CA GLY A 22 -13.54 -14.59 11.59
C GLY A 22 -12.20 -15.16 12.05
N GLU A 23 -12.25 -16.35 12.65
CA GLU A 23 -11.06 -17.08 13.11
C GLU A 23 -10.08 -17.43 11.99
N SER A 24 -10.59 -17.58 10.76
CA SER A 24 -9.79 -17.91 9.57
C SER A 24 -9.34 -16.68 8.79
N PHE A 25 -9.25 -15.48 9.40
CA PHE A 25 -9.02 -14.25 8.65
C PHE A 25 -7.70 -14.26 7.87
N SER A 26 -6.66 -14.89 8.40
CA SER A 26 -5.34 -15.02 7.74
C SER A 26 -5.25 -16.17 6.73
N ASP A 27 -6.28 -17.03 6.65
CA ASP A 27 -6.28 -18.16 5.72
C ASP A 27 -6.27 -17.67 4.27
N SER A 28 -5.45 -18.30 3.42
CA SER A 28 -5.25 -17.87 2.02
C SER A 28 -6.48 -18.02 1.13
N GLU A 29 -7.38 -18.96 1.46
CA GLU A 29 -8.55 -19.28 0.64
C GLU A 29 -9.89 -18.85 1.27
N LYS A 30 -9.96 -18.82 2.60
CA LYS A 30 -11.19 -18.52 3.35
C LYS A 30 -11.17 -17.13 3.97
N GLY A 31 -9.99 -16.57 4.25
CA GLY A 31 -9.80 -15.28 4.87
C GLY A 31 -9.97 -14.09 3.91
N PHE A 32 -9.51 -12.93 4.35
CA PHE A 32 -9.69 -11.66 3.64
C PHE A 32 -9.11 -11.64 2.22
N ARG A 33 -8.05 -12.44 1.95
CA ARG A 33 -7.40 -12.52 0.62
C ARG A 33 -8.31 -13.02 -0.48
N LYS A 34 -9.38 -13.72 -0.12
CA LYS A 34 -10.42 -14.11 -1.07
C LYS A 34 -11.17 -12.90 -1.63
N TYR A 35 -11.34 -11.87 -0.82
CA TYR A 35 -12.21 -10.74 -1.10
C TYR A 35 -11.47 -9.45 -1.45
N LEU A 36 -10.30 -9.22 -0.84
CA LEU A 36 -9.53 -7.99 -0.97
C LEU A 36 -8.37 -8.16 -1.95
N ASP A 37 -8.13 -7.14 -2.76
CA ASP A 37 -6.89 -6.96 -3.51
C ASP A 37 -5.83 -6.37 -2.57
N VAL A 38 -4.99 -7.23 -2.01
CA VAL A 38 -4.01 -6.88 -0.97
C VAL A 38 -3.11 -5.73 -1.41
N SER A 39 -2.65 -5.72 -2.66
CA SER A 39 -1.73 -4.68 -3.15
C SER A 39 -2.38 -3.31 -3.12
N SER A 40 -3.64 -3.19 -3.55
CA SER A 40 -4.34 -1.91 -3.52
C SER A 40 -4.60 -1.40 -2.11
N PHE A 41 -4.87 -2.31 -1.16
CA PHE A 41 -5.03 -1.96 0.25
C PHE A 41 -3.71 -1.52 0.88
N VAL A 42 -2.61 -2.19 0.56
CA VAL A 42 -1.27 -1.81 1.03
C VAL A 42 -0.88 -0.44 0.47
N ASP A 43 -1.04 -0.21 -0.83
CA ASP A 43 -0.70 1.08 -1.45
C ASP A 43 -1.56 2.21 -0.87
N PHE A 44 -2.86 1.97 -0.69
CA PHE A 44 -3.77 2.92 -0.05
C PHE A 44 -3.33 3.23 1.39
N GLN A 45 -3.04 2.19 2.19
CA GLN A 45 -2.63 2.35 3.57
C GLN A 45 -1.29 3.10 3.69
N ILE A 46 -0.31 2.80 2.84
CA ILE A 46 0.97 3.51 2.84
C ILE A 46 0.77 5.01 2.63
N ILE A 47 -0.09 5.42 1.69
CA ILE A 47 -0.37 6.83 1.45
C ILE A 47 -1.07 7.47 2.66
N GLN A 48 -2.09 6.82 3.23
CA GLN A 48 -2.79 7.34 4.40
C GLN A 48 -1.85 7.50 5.60
N GLU A 49 -0.96 6.53 5.81
CA GLU A 49 0.05 6.61 6.88
C GLU A 49 1.10 7.68 6.61
N LEU A 50 1.61 7.78 5.38
CA LEU A 50 2.60 8.79 5.01
C LEU A 50 2.07 10.20 5.22
N THR A 51 0.84 10.44 4.82
CA THR A 51 0.23 11.77 4.84
C THR A 51 -0.44 12.10 6.18
N ASN A 52 -0.58 11.10 7.05
CA ASN A 52 -1.35 11.18 8.30
C ASN A 52 -2.74 11.82 8.08
N ASN A 53 -3.47 11.32 7.07
CA ASN A 53 -4.73 11.91 6.64
C ASN A 53 -5.82 11.75 7.71
N VAL A 54 -6.25 12.85 8.31
CA VAL A 54 -7.27 12.86 9.36
C VAL A 54 -8.60 12.22 8.94
N ASP A 55 -8.94 12.32 7.67
CA ASP A 55 -10.14 11.73 7.08
C ASP A 55 -9.89 10.37 6.41
N GLY A 56 -8.64 9.97 6.31
CA GLY A 56 -8.28 8.63 5.89
C GLY A 56 -8.86 7.57 6.83
N TYR A 57 -9.31 6.44 6.30
CA TYR A 57 -9.95 5.34 7.02
C TYR A 57 -11.38 5.59 7.53
N ARG A 58 -11.93 6.79 7.39
CA ARG A 58 -13.30 7.09 7.87
C ARG A 58 -14.19 7.84 6.88
N PHE A 59 -13.77 8.97 6.32
CA PHE A 59 -14.61 9.82 5.47
C PHE A 59 -14.19 9.78 4.00
N SER A 60 -12.98 10.20 3.69
CA SER A 60 -12.47 10.27 2.33
C SER A 60 -11.89 8.93 1.86
N THR A 61 -12.56 7.84 2.20
CA THR A 61 -12.15 6.46 1.92
C THR A 61 -13.11 5.80 0.96
N PHE A 62 -12.60 5.42 -0.20
CA PHE A 62 -13.37 4.80 -1.26
C PHE A 62 -12.86 3.40 -1.58
N PHE A 63 -13.81 2.54 -1.97
CA PHE A 63 -13.53 1.21 -2.45
C PHE A 63 -14.29 0.95 -3.74
N TYR A 64 -13.70 0.18 -4.61
CA TYR A 64 -14.37 -0.26 -5.81
C TYR A 64 -14.15 -1.75 -6.07
N LYS A 65 -15.08 -2.36 -6.75
CA LYS A 65 -15.02 -3.76 -7.15
C LYS A 65 -15.41 -3.88 -8.62
N ASP A 66 -14.52 -4.45 -9.41
CA ASP A 66 -14.83 -4.80 -10.79
C ASP A 66 -15.56 -6.17 -10.85
N LYS A 67 -16.07 -6.51 -12.00
CA LYS A 67 -16.69 -7.82 -12.23
C LYS A 67 -15.68 -8.95 -12.13
N GLU A 68 -16.15 -10.18 -11.87
CA GLU A 68 -15.30 -11.36 -11.69
C GLU A 68 -14.34 -11.59 -12.87
N SER A 69 -14.77 -11.36 -14.11
CA SER A 69 -13.93 -11.49 -15.31
C SER A 69 -12.77 -10.47 -15.38
N LYS A 70 -12.71 -9.50 -14.44
CA LYS A 70 -11.65 -8.50 -14.30
C LYS A 70 -10.98 -8.56 -12.92
N GLY A 71 -10.92 -9.74 -12.32
CA GLY A 71 -10.26 -9.98 -11.05
C GLY A 71 -11.17 -9.97 -9.83
N GLY A 72 -12.36 -9.36 -9.92
CA GLY A 72 -13.48 -9.54 -8.98
C GLY A 72 -13.28 -9.16 -7.51
N LYS A 73 -12.09 -8.75 -7.08
CA LYS A 73 -11.80 -8.38 -5.69
C LYS A 73 -12.09 -6.92 -5.41
N LEU A 74 -12.40 -6.62 -4.16
CA LEU A 74 -12.52 -5.25 -3.67
C LEU A 74 -11.14 -4.60 -3.63
N LYS A 75 -11.05 -3.38 -4.15
CA LYS A 75 -9.84 -2.56 -4.18
C LYS A 75 -10.05 -1.29 -3.39
N ALA A 76 -9.02 -0.84 -2.68
CA ALA A 76 -9.00 0.46 -2.05
C ALA A 76 -8.60 1.55 -3.05
N GLY A 77 -9.27 2.70 -2.98
CA GLY A 77 -9.09 3.82 -3.88
C GLY A 77 -10.39 4.23 -4.58
N PRO A 78 -10.37 5.34 -5.35
CA PRO A 78 -9.21 6.20 -5.58
C PRO A 78 -8.75 6.96 -4.33
N LEU A 79 -7.52 7.48 -4.37
CA LEU A 79 -7.05 8.44 -3.38
C LEU A 79 -7.83 9.74 -3.58
N TRP A 80 -8.31 10.32 -2.48
CA TRP A 80 -9.21 11.47 -2.53
C TRP A 80 -9.05 12.32 -1.28
N ASP A 81 -9.06 13.65 -1.45
CA ASP A 81 -9.23 14.63 -0.38
C ASP A 81 -8.09 14.65 0.65
N PHE A 82 -6.94 15.15 0.22
CA PHE A 82 -5.71 15.18 1.02
C PHE A 82 -5.33 16.59 1.48
N ASP A 83 -6.27 17.53 1.47
CA ASP A 83 -6.04 18.93 1.86
C ASP A 83 -5.83 19.12 3.38
N LEU A 84 -6.37 18.21 4.19
CA LEU A 84 -6.20 18.19 5.65
C LEU A 84 -5.07 17.26 6.12
N CYS A 85 -4.12 16.97 5.26
CA CYS A 85 -2.99 16.09 5.53
C CYS A 85 -1.74 16.87 5.94
N TYR A 86 -0.67 16.14 6.24
CA TYR A 86 0.66 16.68 6.48
C TYR A 86 0.69 17.70 7.64
N GLY A 87 -0.09 17.45 8.69
CA GLY A 87 -0.17 18.35 9.83
C GLY A 87 -0.91 19.66 9.56
N ASN A 88 -1.79 19.70 8.57
CA ASN A 88 -2.48 20.93 8.17
C ASN A 88 -3.78 21.22 8.92
N GLU A 89 -4.29 20.32 9.77
CA GLU A 89 -5.52 20.62 10.53
C GLU A 89 -5.25 20.83 12.02
N ASP A 90 -6.10 21.60 12.71
CA ASP A 90 -5.90 22.06 14.08
C ASP A 90 -6.91 21.50 15.09
N TYR A 91 -7.79 20.56 14.69
CA TYR A 91 -8.88 20.05 15.52
C TYR A 91 -8.68 18.61 16.00
N THR A 92 -7.59 17.94 15.59
CA THR A 92 -7.19 16.65 16.16
C THR A 92 -5.77 16.71 16.71
N ASP A 93 -5.54 15.99 17.82
CA ASP A 93 -4.23 15.96 18.45
C ASP A 93 -3.18 15.16 17.64
N PHE A 94 -3.64 14.25 16.79
CA PHE A 94 -2.77 13.28 16.14
C PHE A 94 -2.34 13.64 14.72
N ASN A 95 -3.02 14.55 14.03
CA ASN A 95 -2.65 14.91 12.67
C ASN A 95 -1.32 15.66 12.63
N LEU A 96 -1.02 16.42 13.67
CA LEU A 96 0.25 17.15 13.82
C LEU A 96 1.44 16.23 14.11
N GLU A 97 1.18 15.05 14.68
CA GLU A 97 2.22 14.11 15.07
C GLU A 97 2.85 13.44 13.85
N THR A 98 4.18 13.46 13.77
CA THR A 98 4.94 12.76 12.72
C THR A 98 5.40 11.37 13.16
N ASP A 99 5.23 11.01 14.43
CA ASP A 99 5.87 9.89 15.12
C ASP A 99 4.89 8.82 15.65
N THR A 100 3.75 8.67 14.99
CA THR A 100 2.74 7.66 15.34
C THR A 100 2.11 7.03 14.11
N TRP A 101 1.58 5.81 14.23
CA TRP A 101 0.75 5.19 13.19
C TRP A 101 -0.68 5.69 13.26
N LEU A 102 -1.29 5.94 12.11
CA LEU A 102 -2.67 6.38 11.99
C LEU A 102 -3.66 5.23 12.22
N TYR A 103 -3.40 4.05 11.65
CA TYR A 103 -4.34 2.92 11.64
C TYR A 103 -4.82 2.47 13.03
N PRO A 104 -4.02 2.50 14.14
CA PRO A 104 -4.52 2.06 15.44
C PRO A 104 -5.55 2.99 16.06
N ARG A 105 -5.63 4.24 15.59
CA ARG A 105 -6.49 5.28 16.16
C ARG A 105 -7.96 5.13 15.77
N PHE A 106 -8.23 4.36 14.72
CA PHE A 106 -9.58 4.17 14.18
C PHE A 106 -10.22 2.85 14.59
N THR A 107 -9.73 2.22 15.66
CA THR A 107 -10.23 0.91 16.09
C THR A 107 -11.59 0.95 16.76
N ASP A 108 -11.92 1.93 17.62
CA ASP A 108 -13.23 1.94 18.33
C ASP A 108 -13.76 3.30 18.77
N GLN A 109 -12.94 4.34 18.86
CA GLN A 109 -13.32 5.57 19.58
C GLN A 109 -14.17 6.55 18.77
N CYS A 110 -14.21 6.44 17.45
CA CYS A 110 -14.92 7.37 16.58
C CYS A 110 -16.23 6.82 16.00
N GLY A 111 -16.70 5.65 16.45
CA GLY A 111 -17.91 5.02 15.89
C GLY A 111 -17.78 4.62 14.43
N SER A 112 -16.60 4.78 13.82
CA SER A 112 -16.32 4.32 12.47
C SER A 112 -15.94 2.86 12.51
N ARG A 113 -16.73 2.04 11.87
CA ARG A 113 -16.54 0.58 11.81
C ARG A 113 -15.46 0.14 10.81
N LEU A 114 -14.65 1.04 10.28
CA LEU A 114 -13.57 0.70 9.34
C LEU A 114 -12.28 0.32 10.06
N HIS A 115 -12.36 -0.61 11.01
CA HIS A 115 -11.21 -1.26 11.63
C HIS A 115 -10.44 -2.20 10.67
N TRP A 116 -10.83 -2.24 9.40
CA TRP A 116 -10.26 -3.17 8.40
C TRP A 116 -8.75 -3.06 8.30
N LEU A 117 -8.23 -1.82 8.20
CA LEU A 117 -6.79 -1.59 8.03
C LEU A 117 -6.01 -1.98 9.29
N ALA A 118 -6.55 -1.68 10.47
CA ALA A 118 -5.97 -2.13 11.73
C ALA A 118 -5.96 -3.66 11.82
N ARG A 119 -7.09 -4.29 11.47
CA ARG A 119 -7.20 -5.75 11.45
C ARG A 119 -6.26 -6.40 10.44
N LEU A 120 -6.10 -5.82 9.24
CA LEU A 120 -5.15 -6.30 8.25
C LEU A 120 -3.71 -6.24 8.77
N MET A 121 -3.36 -5.24 9.55
CA MET A 121 -2.04 -5.12 10.19
C MET A 121 -1.78 -6.18 11.28
N GLU A 122 -2.77 -6.92 11.74
CA GLU A 122 -2.56 -8.08 12.62
C GLU A 122 -2.06 -9.30 11.86
N ASP A 123 -2.28 -9.37 10.54
CA ASP A 123 -1.79 -10.44 9.69
C ASP A 123 -0.32 -10.21 9.32
N LEU A 124 0.54 -11.15 9.70
CA LEU A 124 1.98 -11.05 9.50
C LEU A 124 2.35 -10.90 8.02
N SER A 125 1.68 -11.63 7.13
CA SER A 125 1.98 -11.56 5.71
C SER A 125 1.51 -10.25 5.08
N TYR A 126 0.40 -9.66 5.56
CA TYR A 126 -0.03 -8.33 5.14
C TYR A 126 1.00 -7.26 5.55
N ARG A 127 1.43 -7.29 6.83
CA ARG A 127 2.49 -6.39 7.33
C ARG A 127 3.76 -6.49 6.49
N SER A 128 4.14 -7.69 6.19
CA SER A 128 5.34 -7.96 5.40
C SER A 128 5.25 -7.39 3.98
N VAL A 129 4.08 -7.48 3.33
CA VAL A 129 3.83 -6.83 2.04
C VAL A 129 3.91 -5.31 2.19
N PHE A 130 3.32 -4.75 3.25
CA PHE A 130 3.37 -3.33 3.57
C PHE A 130 4.83 -2.85 3.73
N ILE A 131 5.64 -3.53 4.55
CA ILE A 131 7.05 -3.21 4.78
C ILE A 131 7.85 -3.25 3.48
N SER A 132 7.70 -4.33 2.72
CA SER A 132 8.43 -4.52 1.46
C SER A 132 8.05 -3.46 0.43
N ARG A 133 6.76 -3.14 0.36
CA ARG A 133 6.26 -2.11 -0.54
C ARG A 133 6.76 -0.72 -0.16
N TRP A 134 6.75 -0.39 1.13
CA TRP A 134 7.35 0.84 1.64
C TRP A 134 8.81 0.95 1.24
N LYS A 135 9.63 -0.06 1.56
CA LYS A 135 11.07 -0.10 1.19
C LYS A 135 11.28 0.08 -0.31
N SER A 136 10.42 -0.52 -1.14
CA SER A 136 10.48 -0.36 -2.61
C SER A 136 10.17 1.07 -3.04
N LEU A 137 9.12 1.68 -2.49
CA LEU A 137 8.74 3.06 -2.79
C LEU A 137 9.82 4.06 -2.34
N ARG A 138 10.47 3.81 -1.20
CA ARG A 138 11.58 4.64 -0.69
C ARG A 138 12.82 4.64 -1.57
N LYS A 139 13.01 3.59 -2.40
CA LYS A 139 14.08 3.56 -3.41
C LYS A 139 13.75 4.34 -4.70
N GLY A 140 12.55 4.89 -4.81
CA GLY A 140 12.07 5.55 -6.02
C GLY A 140 11.16 6.73 -5.75
N ALA A 141 9.90 6.62 -6.11
CA ALA A 141 8.93 7.73 -6.07
C ALA A 141 8.77 8.39 -4.69
N PHE A 142 8.99 7.64 -3.61
CA PHE A 142 8.90 8.14 -2.24
C PHE A 142 10.27 8.37 -1.60
N SER A 143 11.37 8.37 -2.36
CA SER A 143 12.63 8.89 -1.81
C SER A 143 12.43 10.34 -1.38
N THR A 144 13.11 10.76 -0.32
CA THR A 144 13.00 12.14 0.15
C THR A 144 13.29 13.13 -0.98
N ASP A 145 14.37 12.88 -1.73
CA ASP A 145 14.74 13.71 -2.88
C ASP A 145 13.66 13.79 -3.95
N SER A 146 13.01 12.64 -4.27
CA SER A 146 11.93 12.62 -5.26
C SER A 146 10.71 13.43 -4.82
N ILE A 147 10.35 13.35 -3.54
CA ILE A 147 9.22 14.10 -2.98
C ILE A 147 9.55 15.60 -2.99
N MET A 148 10.73 16.00 -2.49
CA MET A 148 11.14 17.40 -2.47
C MET A 148 11.19 17.98 -3.87
N HIS A 149 11.80 17.25 -4.80
CA HIS A 149 11.87 17.69 -6.19
C HIS A 149 10.49 17.82 -6.85
N PHE A 150 9.55 16.94 -6.51
CA PHE A 150 8.17 17.05 -6.98
C PHE A 150 7.49 18.34 -6.47
N ILE A 151 7.68 18.68 -5.18
CA ILE A 151 7.14 19.90 -4.59
C ILE A 151 7.74 21.12 -5.28
N ASP A 152 9.08 21.17 -5.41
CA ASP A 152 9.79 22.29 -6.00
C ASP A 152 9.37 22.51 -7.46
N ASN A 153 9.38 21.46 -8.27
CA ASN A 153 8.96 21.54 -9.66
C ASN A 153 7.50 21.98 -9.82
N THR A 154 6.62 21.54 -8.91
CA THR A 154 5.21 21.94 -8.95
C THR A 154 5.07 23.41 -8.61
N THR A 155 5.81 23.90 -7.64
CA THR A 155 5.84 25.33 -7.25
C THR A 155 6.38 26.18 -8.39
N ASP A 156 7.50 25.77 -8.99
CA ASP A 156 8.07 26.46 -10.16
C ASP A 156 7.09 26.51 -11.33
N TYR A 157 6.37 25.41 -11.58
CA TYR A 157 5.35 25.35 -12.63
C TYR A 157 4.17 26.30 -12.38
N LEU A 158 3.77 26.46 -11.11
CA LEU A 158 2.73 27.40 -10.71
C LEU A 158 3.15 28.86 -10.97
N GLY A 159 4.41 29.19 -10.71
CA GLY A 159 4.99 30.50 -10.97
C GLY A 159 4.09 31.65 -10.50
N GLU A 160 3.85 32.64 -11.37
CA GLU A 160 3.00 33.82 -11.07
C GLU A 160 1.54 33.47 -10.68
N ALA A 161 1.09 32.23 -10.86
CA ALA A 161 -0.25 31.84 -10.41
C ALA A 161 -0.35 31.88 -8.88
N VAL A 162 0.74 31.66 -8.16
CA VAL A 162 0.82 31.80 -6.71
C VAL A 162 0.50 33.23 -6.29
N ASP A 163 1.13 34.22 -6.91
CA ASP A 163 0.91 35.64 -6.61
C ASP A 163 -0.53 36.07 -6.90
N ARG A 164 -1.07 35.61 -8.04
CA ARG A 164 -2.46 35.88 -8.40
C ARG A 164 -3.44 35.25 -7.39
N ASN A 165 -3.15 34.04 -6.91
CA ASN A 165 -3.96 33.36 -5.91
C ASN A 165 -4.02 34.17 -4.61
N PHE A 166 -2.87 34.53 -4.06
CA PHE A 166 -2.83 35.26 -2.79
C PHE A 166 -3.22 36.74 -2.91
N SER A 167 -3.13 37.31 -4.10
CA SER A 167 -3.76 38.62 -4.37
C SER A 167 -5.27 38.54 -4.36
N ARG A 168 -5.85 37.44 -4.86
CA ARG A 168 -7.32 37.20 -4.87
C ARG A 168 -7.84 36.79 -3.50
N TRP A 169 -7.11 35.97 -2.81
CA TRP A 169 -7.43 35.45 -1.47
C TRP A 169 -6.27 35.72 -0.51
N PRO A 170 -6.23 36.90 0.15
CA PRO A 170 -5.11 37.31 0.98
C PRO A 170 -5.18 36.63 2.35
N ILE A 171 -4.84 35.36 2.39
CA ILE A 171 -4.90 34.51 3.59
C ILE A 171 -3.53 34.32 4.26
N LEU A 172 -2.42 34.61 3.61
CA LEU A 172 -1.08 34.52 4.21
C LEU A 172 -0.99 35.39 5.47
N GLY A 173 -0.42 34.87 6.53
CA GLY A 173 -0.36 35.49 7.85
C GLY A 173 -1.69 35.56 8.58
N LYS A 174 -2.73 34.86 8.12
CA LYS A 174 -4.06 34.87 8.73
C LYS A 174 -4.55 33.45 8.99
N TYR A 175 -5.11 33.24 10.18
CA TYR A 175 -5.78 31.98 10.46
C TYR A 175 -6.99 31.78 9.54
N VAL A 176 -7.01 30.64 8.87
CA VAL A 176 -8.15 30.15 8.09
C VAL A 176 -8.45 28.73 8.58
N TRP A 177 -9.59 28.54 9.22
CA TRP A 177 -9.98 27.23 9.70
C TRP A 177 -10.03 26.20 8.56
N PRO A 178 -9.47 25.00 8.76
CA PRO A 178 -8.86 24.46 9.97
C PRO A 178 -7.30 24.42 9.94
N ASN A 179 -6.63 25.33 9.26
CA ASN A 179 -5.18 25.30 9.10
C ASN A 179 -4.46 25.49 10.44
N TYR A 180 -3.59 24.58 10.79
CA TYR A 180 -2.74 24.67 11.97
C TYR A 180 -1.60 25.67 11.77
N PHE A 181 -0.80 25.48 10.71
CA PHE A 181 0.30 26.38 10.41
C PHE A 181 -0.21 27.64 9.69
N ILE A 182 0.40 28.79 10.01
CA ILE A 182 0.04 30.08 9.45
C ILE A 182 1.31 30.78 8.97
N GLY A 183 1.73 30.47 7.75
CA GLY A 183 2.87 31.12 7.11
C GLY A 183 2.55 32.54 6.64
N ASN A 184 3.48 33.45 6.84
CA ASN A 184 3.38 34.82 6.34
C ASN A 184 3.65 34.91 4.83
N THR A 185 4.34 33.91 4.29
CA THR A 185 4.67 33.78 2.87
C THR A 185 4.33 32.38 2.37
N HIS A 186 4.23 32.23 1.06
CA HIS A 186 4.05 30.90 0.44
C HIS A 186 5.27 30.00 0.69
N ASP A 187 6.47 30.56 0.75
CA ASP A 187 7.68 29.79 1.03
C ASP A 187 7.67 29.21 2.46
N GLU A 188 7.19 29.97 3.45
CA GLU A 188 7.04 29.46 4.83
C GLU A 188 6.05 28.29 4.89
N GLU A 189 4.95 28.33 4.12
CA GLU A 189 4.00 27.21 4.01
C GLU A 189 4.66 25.99 3.35
N LEU A 190 5.47 26.18 2.32
CA LEU A 190 6.21 25.09 1.66
C LEU A 190 7.30 24.50 2.59
N ASP A 191 7.99 25.33 3.34
CA ASP A 191 9.02 24.88 4.28
C ASP A 191 8.38 24.01 5.38
N TYR A 192 7.26 24.46 5.95
CA TYR A 192 6.49 23.66 6.91
C TYR A 192 6.08 22.29 6.34
N LEU A 193 5.51 22.27 5.13
CA LEU A 193 5.12 21.03 4.45
C LEU A 193 6.31 20.08 4.26
N LYS A 194 7.45 20.61 3.79
CA LYS A 194 8.65 19.82 3.55
C LYS A 194 9.24 19.27 4.84
N ASP A 195 9.33 20.09 5.88
CA ASP A 195 9.87 19.68 7.18
C ASP A 195 9.00 18.59 7.81
N TRP A 196 7.68 18.76 7.76
CA TRP A 196 6.74 17.76 8.24
C TRP A 196 6.93 16.41 7.50
N ILE A 197 7.00 16.44 6.17
CA ILE A 197 7.20 15.24 5.34
C ILE A 197 8.53 14.56 5.68
N VAL A 198 9.63 15.31 5.83
CA VAL A 198 10.95 14.76 6.18
C VAL A 198 10.90 14.07 7.54
N ALA A 199 10.31 14.72 8.55
CA ALA A 199 10.14 14.12 9.87
C ALA A 199 9.32 12.83 9.81
N ARG A 200 8.19 12.84 9.07
CA ARG A 200 7.30 11.69 8.91
C ARG A 200 7.98 10.52 8.23
N VAL A 201 8.64 10.76 7.12
CA VAL A 201 9.35 9.73 6.35
C VAL A 201 10.45 9.09 7.19
N ASN A 202 11.25 9.88 7.90
CA ASN A 202 12.32 9.38 8.75
C ASN A 202 11.77 8.51 9.89
N TRP A 203 10.66 8.93 10.49
CA TRP A 203 10.02 8.14 11.53
C TRP A 203 9.46 6.83 10.96
N MET A 204 8.78 6.86 9.82
CA MET A 204 8.26 5.65 9.17
C MET A 204 9.40 4.69 8.79
N ASP A 205 10.51 5.19 8.24
CA ASP A 205 11.68 4.37 7.92
C ASP A 205 12.23 3.63 9.16
N ALA A 206 12.29 4.32 10.30
CA ALA A 206 12.78 3.74 11.55
C ALA A 206 11.78 2.74 12.17
N ASN A 207 10.47 2.96 12.02
CA ASN A 207 9.45 2.21 12.75
C ASN A 207 8.78 1.10 11.92
N VAL A 208 8.83 1.18 10.60
CA VAL A 208 8.34 0.10 9.75
C VAL A 208 9.16 -1.20 9.95
N MET A 209 10.43 -1.08 10.32
CA MET A 209 11.32 -2.20 10.60
C MET A 209 11.02 -2.91 11.92
N LEU A 210 10.46 -2.21 12.92
CA LEU A 210 10.13 -2.81 14.22
C LEU A 210 9.00 -3.85 14.09
N ALA A 211 8.24 -3.80 13.02
CA ALA A 211 7.23 -4.82 12.72
C ALA A 211 7.85 -6.18 12.27
N GLU A 212 9.12 -6.23 11.93
CA GLU A 212 9.82 -7.47 11.54
C GLU A 212 10.13 -8.40 12.74
N ASN A 213 10.24 -7.85 13.96
CA ASN A 213 10.66 -8.61 15.14
C ASN A 213 9.56 -9.48 15.78
N VAL A 214 8.39 -9.62 15.18
CA VAL A 214 7.25 -10.41 15.70
C VAL A 214 7.08 -11.74 14.97
N SER A 215 8.13 -12.30 14.37
CA SER A 215 8.02 -13.52 13.56
C SER A 215 8.64 -14.74 14.24
N GLU A 216 8.04 -15.27 15.31
CA GLU A 216 8.48 -16.58 15.85
C GLU A 216 7.66 -17.80 15.37
N ASN A 217 6.63 -17.65 14.54
CA ASN A 217 5.86 -18.81 14.06
C ASN A 217 5.36 -18.66 12.62
N TYR A 218 6.25 -18.55 11.65
CA TYR A 218 5.84 -18.63 10.24
C TYR A 218 6.10 -20.03 9.68
N ASN A 219 5.04 -20.64 9.16
CA ASN A 219 5.16 -21.90 8.41
C ASN A 219 5.88 -21.62 7.06
N GLU A 220 6.86 -22.42 6.72
CA GLU A 220 7.71 -22.38 5.50
C GLU A 220 6.93 -22.38 4.16
N LYS A 221 5.60 -22.27 4.17
CA LYS A 221 4.75 -22.48 2.98
C LYS A 221 4.19 -21.23 2.32
N ASP A 222 4.38 -20.04 2.87
CA ASP A 222 3.67 -18.86 2.36
C ASP A 222 4.50 -17.98 1.43
N ILE A 223 4.71 -18.50 0.22
CA ILE A 223 5.14 -17.65 -0.90
C ILE A 223 3.92 -16.96 -1.46
N LEU A 224 3.87 -15.63 -1.33
CA LEU A 224 2.85 -14.80 -1.96
C LEU A 224 3.29 -14.41 -3.35
N VAL A 225 2.33 -14.43 -4.27
CA VAL A 225 2.54 -14.09 -5.69
C VAL A 225 1.43 -13.14 -6.11
N PHE A 226 1.80 -11.92 -6.49
CA PHE A 226 0.82 -10.88 -6.84
C PHE A 226 1.41 -9.81 -7.79
N PRO A 227 0.55 -9.07 -8.54
CA PRO A 227 -0.87 -9.34 -8.72
C PRO A 227 -1.08 -10.66 -9.47
N ASN A 228 -2.21 -11.30 -9.24
CA ASN A 228 -2.62 -12.45 -10.04
C ASN A 228 -4.13 -12.29 -10.35
N PRO A 229 -4.53 -11.95 -11.56
CA PRO A 229 -3.74 -11.87 -12.80
C PRO A 229 -2.68 -10.76 -12.80
N ALA A 230 -1.51 -11.07 -13.39
CA ALA A 230 -0.42 -10.13 -13.61
C ALA A 230 -0.48 -9.55 -15.04
N ARG A 231 0.05 -8.34 -15.23
CA ARG A 231 0.19 -7.72 -16.55
C ARG A 231 1.66 -7.57 -16.95
N ASP A 232 2.34 -6.63 -16.37
CA ASP A 232 3.74 -6.32 -16.72
C ASP A 232 4.71 -6.84 -15.67
N TYR A 233 4.28 -6.88 -14.40
CA TYR A 233 5.10 -7.35 -13.29
C TYR A 233 4.35 -8.39 -12.45
N LEU A 234 5.12 -9.36 -11.96
CA LEU A 234 4.69 -10.36 -11.00
C LEU A 234 5.62 -10.29 -9.79
N ASN A 235 5.06 -9.99 -8.65
CA ASN A 235 5.82 -9.84 -7.42
C ASN A 235 5.80 -11.14 -6.62
N LEU A 236 6.94 -11.45 -6.04
CA LEU A 236 7.11 -12.58 -5.12
C LEU A 236 7.45 -12.03 -3.75
N TYR A 237 6.81 -12.54 -2.76
CA TYR A 237 7.12 -12.28 -1.38
C TYR A 237 7.25 -13.60 -0.64
N MET A 238 8.36 -13.82 0.05
CA MET A 238 8.66 -15.09 0.72
C MET A 238 9.62 -14.90 1.88
N TYR A 239 9.55 -15.80 2.84
CA TYR A 239 10.55 -15.88 3.91
C TYR A 239 11.73 -16.78 3.48
N LEU A 240 12.94 -16.29 3.71
CA LEU A 240 14.19 -16.97 3.37
C LEU A 240 14.99 -17.26 4.63
N THR A 241 15.36 -18.50 4.81
CA THR A 241 16.20 -18.97 5.93
C THR A 241 17.69 -18.78 5.69
N ASN A 242 18.06 -18.38 4.48
CA ASN A 242 19.45 -18.08 4.09
C ASN A 242 19.47 -17.19 2.83
N THR A 243 20.61 -16.61 2.52
CA THR A 243 20.81 -15.71 1.36
C THR A 243 21.16 -16.45 0.06
N GLY A 244 20.85 -17.75 -0.01
CA GLY A 244 21.09 -18.55 -1.22
C GLY A 244 20.29 -18.02 -2.41
N ARG A 245 20.91 -18.08 -3.60
CA ARG A 245 20.29 -17.64 -4.86
C ARG A 245 18.93 -18.29 -5.08
N ILE A 246 17.94 -17.47 -5.41
CA ILE A 246 16.59 -17.90 -5.77
C ILE A 246 16.48 -17.94 -7.28
N ARG A 247 16.05 -19.07 -7.83
CA ARG A 247 15.72 -19.20 -9.25
C ARG A 247 14.22 -19.32 -9.42
N THR A 248 13.65 -18.53 -10.31
CA THR A 248 12.25 -18.57 -10.70
C THR A 248 12.12 -19.06 -12.12
N GLU A 249 11.16 -19.94 -12.37
CA GLU A 249 10.85 -20.48 -13.69
C GLU A 249 9.34 -20.46 -13.90
N ILE A 250 8.90 -19.94 -15.06
CA ILE A 250 7.48 -19.92 -15.43
C ILE A 250 7.29 -20.85 -16.64
N PHE A 251 6.34 -21.75 -16.54
CA PHE A 251 6.01 -22.73 -17.55
C PHE A 251 4.60 -22.49 -18.08
N ASP A 252 4.40 -22.67 -19.37
CA ASP A 252 3.07 -22.73 -19.96
C ASP A 252 2.38 -24.08 -19.65
N LEU A 253 1.10 -24.22 -20.03
CA LEU A 253 0.35 -25.44 -19.77
C LEU A 253 0.86 -26.69 -20.52
N THR A 254 1.71 -26.50 -21.52
CA THR A 254 2.36 -27.62 -22.23
C THR A 254 3.64 -28.09 -21.53
N GLY A 255 4.06 -27.41 -20.46
CA GLY A 255 5.29 -27.68 -19.72
C GLY A 255 6.53 -27.05 -20.33
N ARG A 256 6.38 -26.18 -21.34
CA ARG A 256 7.50 -25.43 -21.93
C ARG A 256 7.84 -24.24 -21.02
N LYS A 257 9.11 -24.07 -20.73
CA LYS A 257 9.60 -22.94 -19.96
C LYS A 257 9.49 -21.65 -20.78
N ALA A 258 8.67 -20.72 -20.33
CA ALA A 258 8.39 -19.44 -20.97
C ALA A 258 9.24 -18.30 -20.39
N PHE A 259 9.69 -18.42 -19.13
CA PHE A 259 10.47 -17.38 -18.45
C PHE A 259 11.38 -18.02 -17.39
N SER A 260 12.53 -17.40 -17.13
CA SER A 260 13.39 -17.75 -16.01
C SER A 260 14.14 -16.50 -15.53
N SER A 261 14.27 -16.35 -14.22
CA SER A 261 15.06 -15.30 -13.60
C SER A 261 15.76 -15.82 -12.35
N ASP A 262 16.95 -15.29 -12.12
CA ASP A 262 17.73 -15.52 -10.92
C ASP A 262 17.70 -14.27 -10.06
N LEU A 263 17.40 -14.46 -8.78
CA LEU A 263 17.23 -13.41 -7.80
C LEU A 263 18.22 -13.62 -6.66
N THR A 264 18.85 -12.55 -6.21
CA THR A 264 19.79 -12.60 -5.10
C THR A 264 19.19 -11.88 -3.90
N PRO A 265 18.90 -12.58 -2.81
CA PRO A 265 18.44 -11.95 -1.57
C PRO A 265 19.55 -11.09 -0.97
N GLU A 266 19.19 -9.94 -0.42
CA GLU A 266 20.11 -9.05 0.29
C GLU A 266 20.40 -9.54 1.73
N SER A 267 19.43 -10.24 2.35
CA SER A 267 19.51 -10.75 3.72
C SER A 267 18.62 -11.97 3.91
N GLU A 268 18.80 -12.67 5.01
CA GLU A 268 17.84 -13.65 5.53
C GLU A 268 16.57 -12.93 6.00
N GLY A 269 15.46 -13.66 6.10
CA GLY A 269 14.18 -13.12 6.47
C GLY A 269 13.25 -12.93 5.27
N TYR A 270 12.36 -11.96 5.35
CA TYR A 270 11.43 -11.70 4.27
C TYR A 270 12.09 -11.00 3.11
N ALA A 271 11.90 -11.56 1.92
CA ALA A 271 12.41 -11.03 0.67
C ALA A 271 11.27 -10.71 -0.30
N TYR A 272 11.39 -9.58 -0.97
CA TYR A 272 10.51 -9.14 -2.05
C TYR A 272 11.26 -9.10 -3.36
N PHE A 273 10.67 -9.68 -4.40
CA PHE A 273 11.22 -9.67 -5.74
C PHE A 273 10.13 -9.28 -6.74
N SER A 274 10.49 -8.52 -7.75
CA SER A 274 9.61 -8.19 -8.86
C SER A 274 10.17 -8.83 -10.14
N LEU A 275 9.34 -9.62 -10.80
CA LEU A 275 9.64 -10.26 -12.08
C LEU A 275 8.98 -9.45 -13.19
N ASP A 276 9.75 -9.01 -14.18
CA ASP A 276 9.20 -8.43 -15.40
C ASP A 276 8.66 -9.56 -16.28
N VAL A 277 7.33 -9.66 -16.33
CA VAL A 277 6.60 -10.66 -17.12
C VAL A 277 5.95 -10.04 -18.36
N SER A 278 6.31 -8.79 -18.71
CA SER A 278 5.76 -8.06 -19.85
C SER A 278 5.97 -8.76 -21.19
N GLY A 279 6.96 -9.65 -21.30
CA GLY A 279 7.21 -10.47 -22.49
C GLY A 279 6.35 -11.72 -22.61
N LEU A 280 5.55 -12.08 -21.60
CA LEU A 280 4.70 -13.27 -21.65
C LEU A 280 3.37 -12.96 -22.33
N ALA A 281 2.86 -13.89 -23.12
CA ALA A 281 1.51 -13.80 -23.69
C ALA A 281 0.43 -13.95 -22.60
N GLY A 282 -0.78 -13.43 -22.85
CA GLY A 282 -1.91 -13.66 -21.96
C GLY A 282 -2.24 -15.16 -21.87
N GLY A 283 -2.43 -15.67 -20.65
CA GLY A 283 -2.73 -17.08 -20.43
C GLY A 283 -2.46 -17.57 -19.02
N PHE A 284 -2.66 -18.87 -18.83
CA PHE A 284 -2.37 -19.59 -17.60
C PHE A 284 -0.95 -20.15 -17.62
N TYR A 285 -0.26 -20.00 -16.49
CA TYR A 285 1.12 -20.45 -16.32
C TYR A 285 1.31 -21.07 -14.94
N VAL A 286 2.41 -21.82 -14.79
CA VAL A 286 2.87 -22.37 -13.52
C VAL A 286 4.21 -21.74 -13.19
N LEU A 287 4.28 -20.98 -12.11
CA LEU A 287 5.51 -20.48 -11.51
C LEU A 287 6.09 -21.54 -10.58
N GLN A 288 7.39 -21.82 -10.73
CA GLN A 288 8.18 -22.63 -9.81
C GLN A 288 9.34 -21.78 -9.27
N ILE A 289 9.62 -21.96 -7.98
CA ILE A 289 10.61 -21.17 -7.25
C ILE A 289 11.57 -22.14 -6.56
N TYR A 290 12.85 -21.93 -6.75
CA TYR A 290 13.91 -22.77 -6.23
C TYR A 290 14.88 -21.95 -5.39
N GLN A 291 15.40 -22.56 -4.30
CA GLN A 291 16.58 -22.07 -3.60
C GLN A 291 17.68 -23.14 -3.73
N GLY A 292 18.73 -22.79 -4.42
CA GLY A 292 19.70 -23.81 -4.88
C GLY A 292 19.02 -24.85 -5.79
N ASN A 293 19.12 -26.12 -5.41
CA ASN A 293 18.48 -27.23 -6.15
C ASN A 293 17.12 -27.66 -5.54
N VAL A 294 16.67 -27.02 -4.46
CA VAL A 294 15.42 -27.37 -3.79
C VAL A 294 14.31 -26.49 -4.29
N ARG A 295 13.20 -27.11 -4.73
CA ARG A 295 11.98 -26.34 -5.05
C ARG A 295 11.28 -25.96 -3.76
N ILE A 296 11.23 -24.64 -3.47
CA ILE A 296 10.61 -24.07 -2.28
C ILE A 296 9.17 -23.61 -2.52
N GLY A 297 8.75 -23.44 -3.78
CA GLY A 297 7.39 -23.01 -4.07
C GLY A 297 6.91 -23.36 -5.48
N ARG A 298 5.57 -23.47 -5.60
CA ARG A 298 4.83 -23.58 -6.86
C ARG A 298 3.54 -22.80 -6.76
N ARG A 299 3.22 -21.97 -7.78
CA ARG A 299 1.99 -21.18 -7.86
C ARG A 299 1.42 -21.20 -9.27
N ASN A 300 0.11 -21.25 -9.38
CA ASN A 300 -0.59 -21.01 -10.63
C ASN A 300 -0.76 -19.50 -10.81
N ILE A 301 -0.39 -18.99 -11.96
CA ILE A 301 -0.45 -17.56 -12.28
C ILE A 301 -1.21 -17.33 -13.60
N ILE A 302 -1.81 -16.18 -13.71
CA ILE A 302 -2.53 -15.73 -14.91
C ILE A 302 -1.86 -14.46 -15.39
N ILE A 303 -1.50 -14.41 -16.67
CA ILE A 303 -1.05 -13.20 -17.34
C ILE A 303 -2.23 -12.62 -18.12
N SER A 304 -2.55 -11.34 -17.87
CA SER A 304 -3.59 -10.60 -18.59
C SER A 304 -2.95 -9.62 -19.57
N ARG A 305 -3.42 -9.62 -20.81
CA ARG A 305 -3.03 -8.66 -21.85
C ARG A 305 -4.22 -7.85 -22.29
#